data_64f4b40c144c12a951d7d2fd098c0070
#
_entry.id   64f4b40c144c12a951d7d2fd098c0070
#
_cell.length_a   1.000
_cell.length_b   1.000
_cell.length_c   1.000
_cell.angle_alpha   90.00
_cell.angle_beta   90.00
_cell.angle_gamma   90.00
#
_symmetry.space_group_name_H-M   'P 1'
#
loop_
_entity.id
_entity.type
_entity.pdbx_description
1 polymer ?
#
loop_
_entity_poly.entity_id
_entity_poly.type
_entity_poly.pdbx_seq_one_letter_code
_entity_poly.pdbx_strand_id
1 'polypeptide(L)'
;MKYDYPHLCSPITIAGKTFPHRMFSAPMGGTDITNDGCIGPKSAAFYELRAKGGAAAVTVSECMVHPVTDGSHAYHLDTAVLNSLASATYAADAISRHGAVPSLELSHSGMYAGTYMTDKTRQHEMCQWGPSDTTRPDGVPVRALSKEQIDEIVQAYGTVAGLAKRAGFEMIMIHGGHGWLINQFLSPYFNHRTDEYGGSLENRCRFACQVLDAVRAAVGPMFPIEFRFSGSELFEGGYDLEEGVRIAQTLESRIDLLHVSAGTYQRGFGDTHPSMFKDHGCNVYLAAEIKKHVSIPVATIGGLNDPAQMEEIIASGKADVVYMARALLADPFLPRKVMENRSEDIVHCLRCFTCMAERAATGTRRCTVNPLIGREMEGDEVQPALVKKKVLIAGGGPGGLYAAWTAARRGHSVVLCEKEVALGGILKSEIALPFKREMFALTETYERFARNAGVEIRFNTEVTPEYVEKEAPDALIIAAGSRPLVPPIKGMDGEQVVVVNELYRNLDKISDKVVVMGGGLAGCECAISLGMEGKEVQLVEMRDALAPDANVRHRPLLLKEIEKQVKAVHTGYRAEEITPEGVWCTDANGERHLVEGTTVICALGQRARTDVVEQLRNTAPFVRVI
;
A
#
# COMPACT_ATOMS: atom_id res chain seq x y z
N MET A 1 3.39 -23.88 -22.73
CA MET A 1 4.36 -22.75 -22.63
C MET A 1 5.25 -23.06 -21.42
N LYS A 2 6.55 -22.82 -21.48
CA LYS A 2 7.42 -22.96 -20.31
C LYS A 2 7.39 -21.64 -19.58
N TYR A 3 7.00 -21.65 -18.31
CA TYR A 3 6.98 -20.45 -17.48
C TYR A 3 8.35 -20.18 -16.88
N ASP A 4 8.73 -18.91 -16.74
CA ASP A 4 9.94 -18.50 -16.02
C ASP A 4 9.81 -18.80 -14.52
N TYR A 5 8.55 -18.83 -14.01
CA TYR A 5 8.20 -19.07 -12.61
C TYR A 5 7.27 -20.30 -12.49
N PRO A 6 7.78 -21.53 -12.69
CA PRO A 6 6.93 -22.72 -12.87
C PRO A 6 6.13 -23.12 -11.63
N HIS A 7 6.64 -22.90 -10.40
CA HIS A 7 5.91 -23.23 -9.18
C HIS A 7 4.81 -22.22 -8.89
N LEU A 8 5.10 -20.93 -9.06
CA LEU A 8 4.13 -19.84 -8.91
C LEU A 8 2.98 -19.94 -9.93
N CYS A 9 3.29 -20.37 -11.15
CA CYS A 9 2.36 -20.57 -12.26
C CYS A 9 1.69 -21.95 -12.25
N SER A 10 1.98 -22.83 -11.28
CA SER A 10 1.35 -24.14 -11.19
C SER A 10 -0.05 -24.08 -10.56
N PRO A 11 -1.00 -24.93 -10.98
CA PRO A 11 -2.33 -24.98 -10.38
C PRO A 11 -2.28 -25.46 -8.92
N ILE A 12 -3.34 -25.15 -8.19
CA ILE A 12 -3.60 -25.65 -6.83
C ILE A 12 -5.09 -25.99 -6.69
N THR A 13 -5.40 -27.08 -5.96
CA THR A 13 -6.78 -27.47 -5.66
C THR A 13 -7.07 -27.27 -4.17
N ILE A 14 -8.13 -26.53 -3.83
CA ILE A 14 -8.59 -26.24 -2.46
C ILE A 14 -10.08 -26.60 -2.39
N ALA A 15 -10.47 -27.48 -1.45
CA ALA A 15 -11.85 -27.99 -1.31
C ALA A 15 -12.45 -28.46 -2.66
N GLY A 16 -11.67 -29.15 -3.49
CA GLY A 16 -12.11 -29.63 -4.80
C GLY A 16 -12.18 -28.60 -5.92
N LYS A 17 -11.95 -27.30 -5.63
CA LYS A 17 -11.87 -26.23 -6.63
C LYS A 17 -10.44 -26.02 -7.07
N THR A 18 -10.19 -26.07 -8.38
CA THR A 18 -8.86 -25.86 -8.96
C THR A 18 -8.67 -24.40 -9.36
N PHE A 19 -7.59 -23.79 -8.85
CA PHE A 19 -7.09 -22.46 -9.21
C PHE A 19 -5.97 -22.61 -10.22
N PRO A 20 -5.92 -21.81 -11.30
CA PRO A 20 -4.97 -22.04 -12.40
C PRO A 20 -3.51 -21.76 -12.03
N HIS A 21 -3.28 -20.97 -11.01
CA HIS A 21 -1.95 -20.64 -10.47
C HIS A 21 -2.07 -20.13 -9.03
N ARG A 22 -0.96 -19.76 -8.39
CA ARG A 22 -0.87 -19.46 -6.95
C ARG A 22 -0.85 -17.98 -6.58
N MET A 23 -1.20 -17.09 -7.52
CA MET A 23 -1.22 -15.63 -7.33
C MET A 23 -2.66 -15.13 -7.09
N PHE A 24 -2.97 -14.77 -5.85
CA PHE A 24 -4.31 -14.35 -5.42
C PHE A 24 -4.35 -12.86 -5.07
N SER A 25 -5.51 -12.22 -5.31
CA SER A 25 -5.76 -10.84 -4.92
C SER A 25 -6.31 -10.79 -3.50
N ALA A 26 -5.55 -10.14 -2.61
CA ALA A 26 -5.96 -9.95 -1.23
C ALA A 26 -7.16 -9.00 -1.12
N PRO A 27 -7.96 -9.11 -0.05
CA PRO A 27 -9.07 -8.22 0.22
C PRO A 27 -8.58 -6.78 0.40
N MET A 28 -9.21 -5.86 -0.30
CA MET A 28 -8.99 -4.41 -0.20
C MET A 28 -10.33 -3.73 -0.39
N GLY A 29 -10.75 -2.88 0.55
CA GLY A 29 -12.00 -2.15 0.41
C GLY A 29 -12.07 -1.40 -0.92
N GLY A 30 -13.22 -1.47 -1.58
CA GLY A 30 -13.49 -0.82 -2.85
C GLY A 30 -13.49 0.71 -2.78
N THR A 31 -13.91 1.35 -3.85
CA THR A 31 -13.87 2.81 -4.03
C THR A 31 -15.20 3.48 -3.80
N ASP A 32 -16.31 2.73 -3.77
CA ASP A 32 -17.64 3.21 -3.41
C ASP A 32 -18.42 2.16 -2.62
N ILE A 33 -19.09 2.62 -1.60
CA ILE A 33 -20.11 1.88 -0.86
C ILE A 33 -21.35 2.76 -0.90
N THR A 34 -22.48 2.22 -1.31
CA THR A 34 -23.74 2.96 -1.35
C THR A 34 -24.25 3.24 0.08
N ASN A 35 -25.17 4.20 0.24
CA ASN A 35 -25.68 4.60 1.56
C ASN A 35 -26.41 3.45 2.30
N ASP A 36 -26.87 2.44 1.57
CA ASP A 36 -27.48 1.22 2.09
C ASP A 36 -26.50 0.06 2.30
N GLY A 37 -25.18 0.32 2.19
CA GLY A 37 -24.12 -0.68 2.38
C GLY A 37 -23.91 -1.63 1.20
N CYS A 38 -24.51 -1.40 0.04
CA CYS A 38 -24.32 -2.23 -1.13
C CYS A 38 -22.97 -1.98 -1.82
N ILE A 39 -22.49 -2.97 -2.57
CA ILE A 39 -21.28 -2.83 -3.41
C ILE A 39 -21.63 -1.94 -4.60
N GLY A 40 -20.99 -0.77 -4.70
CA GLY A 40 -21.21 0.14 -5.83
C GLY A 40 -20.53 -0.31 -7.12
N PRO A 41 -20.97 0.22 -8.29
CA PRO A 41 -20.42 -0.15 -9.59
C PRO A 41 -18.91 0.10 -9.74
N LYS A 42 -18.38 1.17 -9.12
CA LYS A 42 -16.94 1.45 -9.14
C LYS A 42 -16.14 0.39 -8.37
N SER A 43 -16.70 -0.09 -7.24
CA SER A 43 -16.10 -1.18 -6.49
C SER A 43 -16.12 -2.49 -7.28
N ALA A 44 -17.20 -2.80 -7.97
CA ALA A 44 -17.27 -3.97 -8.84
C ALA A 44 -16.21 -3.89 -9.96
N ALA A 45 -16.09 -2.74 -10.65
CA ALA A 45 -15.07 -2.51 -11.66
C ALA A 45 -13.64 -2.59 -11.10
N PHE A 46 -13.44 -2.13 -9.85
CA PHE A 46 -12.18 -2.24 -9.14
C PHE A 46 -11.76 -3.72 -8.96
N TYR A 47 -12.66 -4.60 -8.55
CA TYR A 47 -12.38 -6.04 -8.42
C TYR A 47 -12.26 -6.72 -9.78
N GLU A 48 -13.11 -6.36 -10.74
CA GLU A 48 -13.07 -6.86 -12.12
C GLU A 48 -11.70 -6.65 -12.76
N LEU A 49 -11.09 -5.46 -12.58
CA LEU A 49 -9.78 -5.16 -13.17
C LEU A 49 -8.68 -6.12 -12.68
N ARG A 50 -8.72 -6.59 -11.44
CA ARG A 50 -7.77 -7.60 -10.90
C ARG A 50 -8.00 -8.97 -11.50
N ALA A 51 -9.26 -9.34 -11.70
CA ALA A 51 -9.62 -10.59 -12.37
C ALA A 51 -9.20 -10.55 -13.86
N LYS A 52 -9.51 -9.46 -14.57
CA LYS A 52 -9.03 -9.19 -15.93
C LYS A 52 -7.50 -9.20 -16.00
N GLY A 53 -6.83 -8.73 -14.96
CA GLY A 53 -5.38 -8.75 -14.81
C GLY A 53 -4.79 -10.12 -14.52
N GLY A 54 -5.60 -11.16 -14.39
CA GLY A 54 -5.19 -12.55 -14.32
C GLY A 54 -4.99 -13.09 -12.90
N ALA A 55 -5.49 -12.45 -11.84
CA ALA A 55 -5.47 -13.05 -10.51
C ALA A 55 -6.32 -14.33 -10.48
N ALA A 56 -5.81 -15.42 -9.86
CA ALA A 56 -6.53 -16.70 -9.79
C ALA A 56 -7.77 -16.65 -8.90
N ALA A 57 -7.72 -15.83 -7.85
CA ALA A 57 -8.86 -15.50 -7.01
C ALA A 57 -8.84 -13.99 -6.70
N VAL A 58 -10.02 -13.40 -6.56
CA VAL A 58 -10.18 -11.99 -6.18
C VAL A 58 -11.13 -11.91 -4.99
N THR A 59 -10.62 -11.43 -3.85
CA THR A 59 -11.40 -11.29 -2.63
C THR A 59 -11.99 -9.90 -2.52
N VAL A 60 -13.31 -9.81 -2.51
CA VAL A 60 -14.06 -8.60 -2.21
C VAL A 60 -13.99 -8.35 -0.71
N SER A 61 -13.54 -7.20 -0.30
CA SER A 61 -13.40 -6.77 1.10
C SER A 61 -14.41 -5.66 1.38
N GLU A 62 -14.78 -5.50 2.58
CA GLU A 62 -15.04 -6.39 3.69
C GLU A 62 -16.54 -6.38 3.90
N CYS A 63 -17.16 -7.56 3.99
CA CYS A 63 -18.60 -7.67 4.21
C CYS A 63 -18.87 -7.81 5.70
N MET A 64 -19.59 -6.86 6.24
CA MET A 64 -20.02 -6.85 7.63
C MET A 64 -21.17 -7.82 7.84
N VAL A 65 -21.04 -8.68 8.87
CA VAL A 65 -22.01 -9.75 9.09
C VAL A 65 -23.15 -9.35 10.03
N HIS A 66 -22.93 -8.40 10.95
CA HIS A 66 -23.92 -8.06 11.98
C HIS A 66 -24.00 -6.53 12.21
N PRO A 67 -24.83 -5.80 11.44
CA PRO A 67 -24.86 -4.33 11.46
C PRO A 67 -25.32 -3.73 12.80
N VAL A 68 -25.98 -4.50 13.67
CA VAL A 68 -26.44 -4.01 14.98
C VAL A 68 -25.27 -3.78 15.95
N THR A 69 -24.27 -4.67 15.94
CA THR A 69 -23.08 -4.55 16.82
C THR A 69 -21.83 -4.08 16.08
N ASP A 70 -21.88 -3.98 14.75
CA ASP A 70 -20.82 -3.45 13.91
C ASP A 70 -21.34 -2.37 12.97
N GLY A 71 -21.33 -1.13 13.40
CA GLY A 71 -21.72 0.02 12.59
C GLY A 71 -20.59 0.56 11.69
N SER A 72 -19.61 -0.25 11.30
CA SER A 72 -18.52 0.19 10.44
C SER A 72 -18.99 0.48 9.01
N HIS A 73 -18.21 1.28 8.27
CA HIS A 73 -18.52 1.65 6.89
C HIS A 73 -17.97 0.59 5.92
N ALA A 74 -18.67 -0.55 5.84
CA ALA A 74 -18.34 -1.71 5.03
C ALA A 74 -19.54 -2.19 4.22
N TYR A 75 -19.36 -3.17 3.35
CA TYR A 75 -20.45 -3.79 2.62
C TYR A 75 -21.35 -4.60 3.56
N HIS A 76 -22.64 -4.64 3.25
CA HIS A 76 -23.63 -5.49 3.89
C HIS A 76 -24.25 -6.43 2.87
N LEU A 77 -24.44 -7.67 3.26
CA LEU A 77 -25.20 -8.63 2.48
C LEU A 77 -26.41 -9.03 3.32
N ASP A 78 -27.52 -8.34 3.10
CA ASP A 78 -28.75 -8.46 3.87
C ASP A 78 -29.96 -8.51 2.94
N THR A 79 -30.83 -9.49 3.14
CA THR A 79 -32.08 -9.63 2.37
C THR A 79 -33.11 -8.55 2.67
N ALA A 80 -33.00 -7.85 3.79
CA ALA A 80 -33.83 -6.69 4.11
C ALA A 80 -33.49 -5.46 3.28
N VAL A 81 -32.27 -5.43 2.69
CA VAL A 81 -31.81 -4.35 1.82
C VAL A 81 -32.08 -4.71 0.36
N LEU A 82 -32.93 -3.96 -0.31
CA LEU A 82 -33.50 -4.30 -1.64
C LEU A 82 -32.47 -4.71 -2.70
N ASN A 83 -31.33 -4.04 -2.79
CA ASN A 83 -30.34 -4.28 -3.83
C ASN A 83 -29.10 -5.04 -3.35
N SER A 84 -29.05 -5.48 -2.11
CA SER A 84 -27.87 -6.07 -1.50
C SER A 84 -27.39 -7.31 -2.26
N LEU A 85 -28.29 -8.29 -2.47
CA LEU A 85 -27.95 -9.52 -3.19
C LEU A 85 -27.61 -9.25 -4.67
N ALA A 86 -28.36 -8.37 -5.34
CA ALA A 86 -28.14 -8.04 -6.74
C ALA A 86 -26.77 -7.34 -6.97
N SER A 87 -26.37 -6.42 -6.09
CA SER A 87 -25.08 -5.76 -6.16
C SER A 87 -23.92 -6.73 -5.91
N ALA A 88 -24.08 -7.65 -4.97
CA ALA A 88 -23.13 -8.70 -4.69
C ALA A 88 -22.99 -9.68 -5.87
N THR A 89 -24.11 -10.08 -6.49
CA THR A 89 -24.12 -10.91 -7.71
C THR A 89 -23.39 -10.21 -8.85
N TYR A 90 -23.65 -8.92 -9.07
CA TYR A 90 -22.95 -8.15 -10.11
C TYR A 90 -21.43 -8.13 -9.89
N ALA A 91 -20.98 -7.98 -8.65
CA ALA A 91 -19.55 -8.00 -8.32
C ALA A 91 -18.92 -9.40 -8.51
N ALA A 92 -19.63 -10.47 -8.11
CA ALA A 92 -19.18 -11.84 -8.31
C ALA A 92 -19.07 -12.19 -9.80
N ASP A 93 -20.08 -11.83 -10.60
CA ASP A 93 -20.09 -12.03 -12.06
C ASP A 93 -18.97 -11.24 -12.75
N ALA A 94 -18.72 -10.00 -12.31
CA ALA A 94 -17.65 -9.15 -12.83
C ALA A 94 -16.26 -9.80 -12.66
N ILE A 95 -16.05 -10.54 -11.56
CA ILE A 95 -14.83 -11.30 -11.31
C ILE A 95 -14.80 -12.59 -12.14
N SER A 96 -15.88 -13.38 -12.09
CA SER A 96 -15.96 -14.73 -12.68
C SER A 96 -15.82 -14.71 -14.20
N ARG A 97 -16.32 -13.67 -14.89
CA ARG A 97 -16.25 -13.56 -16.37
C ARG A 97 -14.84 -13.56 -16.94
N HIS A 98 -13.84 -13.29 -16.09
CA HIS A 98 -12.41 -13.34 -16.44
C HIS A 98 -11.71 -14.62 -15.99
N GLY A 99 -12.46 -15.60 -15.46
CA GLY A 99 -11.93 -16.88 -15.01
C GLY A 99 -11.30 -16.88 -13.61
N ALA A 100 -11.37 -15.76 -12.89
CA ALA A 100 -10.94 -15.70 -11.49
C ALA A 100 -12.05 -16.23 -10.56
N VAL A 101 -11.66 -16.83 -9.43
CA VAL A 101 -12.60 -17.26 -8.39
C VAL A 101 -13.04 -16.03 -7.55
N PRO A 102 -14.33 -15.68 -7.52
CA PRO A 102 -14.83 -14.61 -6.66
C PRO A 102 -14.89 -15.10 -5.20
N SER A 103 -14.18 -14.40 -4.32
CA SER A 103 -14.18 -14.63 -2.87
C SER A 103 -14.76 -13.42 -2.14
N LEU A 104 -15.46 -13.65 -1.02
CA LEU A 104 -16.00 -12.59 -0.16
C LEU A 104 -15.40 -12.69 1.24
N GLU A 105 -14.80 -11.58 1.73
CA GLU A 105 -14.33 -11.49 3.10
C GLU A 105 -15.47 -11.12 4.04
N LEU A 106 -15.74 -12.00 5.02
CA LEU A 106 -16.70 -11.78 6.10
C LEU A 106 -15.96 -11.26 7.33
N SER A 107 -16.46 -10.18 7.92
CA SER A 107 -15.78 -9.44 8.98
C SER A 107 -16.76 -8.94 10.04
N HIS A 108 -16.21 -8.64 11.22
CA HIS A 108 -16.84 -7.88 12.29
C HIS A 108 -15.76 -7.10 13.03
N SER A 109 -15.86 -5.77 13.06
CA SER A 109 -14.82 -4.87 13.58
C SER A 109 -14.66 -4.92 15.11
N GLY A 110 -15.67 -5.45 15.81
CA GLY A 110 -15.64 -5.56 17.27
C GLY A 110 -15.48 -4.19 17.95
N MET A 111 -14.56 -4.11 18.90
CA MET A 111 -14.27 -2.87 19.65
C MET A 111 -13.85 -1.69 18.76
N TYR A 112 -13.50 -1.92 17.51
CA TYR A 112 -13.11 -0.88 16.55
C TYR A 112 -14.21 -0.54 15.53
N ALA A 113 -15.42 -1.04 15.71
CA ALA A 113 -16.57 -0.65 14.92
C ALA A 113 -16.72 0.89 14.90
N GLY A 114 -17.11 1.45 13.75
CA GLY A 114 -17.26 2.89 13.59
C GLY A 114 -15.97 3.72 13.53
N THR A 115 -14.79 3.16 13.76
CA THR A 115 -13.50 3.91 13.76
C THR A 115 -13.24 4.66 12.44
N TYR A 116 -13.81 4.19 11.34
CA TYR A 116 -13.68 4.76 10.01
C TYR A 116 -14.91 5.58 9.57
N MET A 117 -15.89 5.82 10.45
CA MET A 117 -17.02 6.68 10.13
C MET A 117 -16.56 8.12 9.97
N THR A 118 -17.07 8.79 8.94
CA THR A 118 -16.81 10.22 8.70
C THR A 118 -17.52 11.12 9.71
N ASP A 119 -18.66 10.66 10.24
CA ASP A 119 -19.43 11.36 11.28
C ASP A 119 -18.98 10.90 12.68
N LYS A 120 -18.04 11.63 13.24
CA LYS A 120 -17.52 11.38 14.60
C LYS A 120 -18.56 11.58 15.71
N THR A 121 -19.63 12.31 15.47
CA THR A 121 -20.69 12.52 16.48
C THR A 121 -21.47 11.22 16.69
N ARG A 122 -21.77 10.48 15.63
CA ARG A 122 -22.39 9.16 15.71
C ARG A 122 -21.49 8.09 16.34
N GLN A 123 -20.18 8.24 16.21
CA GLN A 123 -19.20 7.31 16.78
C GLN A 123 -19.28 7.23 18.32
N HIS A 124 -19.62 8.33 18.99
CA HIS A 124 -19.79 8.38 20.44
C HIS A 124 -21.17 7.88 20.92
N GLU A 125 -22.17 7.86 20.05
CA GLU A 125 -23.51 7.36 20.37
C GLU A 125 -23.64 5.84 20.24
N MET A 126 -22.73 5.18 19.51
CA MET A 126 -22.73 3.72 19.33
C MET A 126 -21.92 3.05 20.43
N CYS A 127 -22.53 2.14 21.14
CA CYS A 127 -21.82 1.25 22.04
C CYS A 127 -20.90 0.33 21.22
N GLN A 128 -19.62 0.31 21.58
CA GLN A 128 -18.65 -0.61 20.98
C GLN A 128 -18.69 -1.94 21.71
N TRP A 129 -18.51 -3.04 20.96
CA TRP A 129 -18.61 -4.39 21.49
C TRP A 129 -17.31 -5.15 21.27
N GLY A 130 -16.90 -5.93 22.28
CA GLY A 130 -15.70 -6.76 22.23
C GLY A 130 -15.84 -7.99 23.13
N PRO A 131 -14.77 -8.81 23.31
CA PRO A 131 -14.81 -9.94 24.22
C PRO A 131 -14.95 -9.52 25.69
N SER A 132 -14.46 -8.33 26.07
CA SER A 132 -14.38 -7.88 27.46
C SER A 132 -14.71 -6.40 27.61
N ASP A 133 -15.23 -6.01 28.77
CA ASP A 133 -15.40 -4.60 29.13
C ASP A 133 -14.02 -3.93 29.19
N THR A 134 -13.88 -2.80 28.50
CA THR A 134 -12.64 -2.02 28.48
C THR A 134 -12.89 -0.61 27.96
N THR A 135 -11.85 0.21 27.93
CA THR A 135 -11.86 1.52 27.29
C THR A 135 -10.73 1.56 26.25
N ARG A 136 -11.06 1.96 25.04
CA ARG A 136 -10.07 2.15 23.98
C ARG A 136 -9.09 3.30 24.31
N PRO A 137 -7.89 3.34 23.71
CA PRO A 137 -6.94 4.45 23.91
C PRO A 137 -7.48 5.84 23.56
N ASP A 138 -8.50 5.92 22.69
CA ASP A 138 -9.19 7.17 22.32
C ASP A 138 -10.36 7.52 23.25
N GLY A 139 -10.52 6.80 24.35
CA GLY A 139 -11.54 7.06 25.39
C GLY A 139 -12.90 6.43 25.12
N VAL A 140 -13.11 5.73 24.00
CA VAL A 140 -14.38 5.09 23.68
C VAL A 140 -14.61 3.84 24.54
N PRO A 141 -15.75 3.74 25.28
CA PRO A 141 -16.05 2.55 26.09
C PRO A 141 -16.41 1.35 25.20
N VAL A 142 -15.96 0.16 25.63
CA VAL A 142 -16.26 -1.12 25.00
C VAL A 142 -16.97 -1.99 26.01
N ARG A 143 -18.08 -2.61 25.63
CA ARG A 143 -18.83 -3.59 26.42
C ARG A 143 -18.55 -5.00 25.99
N ALA A 144 -18.47 -5.90 26.97
CA ALA A 144 -18.38 -7.32 26.70
C ALA A 144 -19.66 -7.83 26.03
N LEU A 145 -19.52 -8.60 24.95
CA LEU A 145 -20.63 -9.31 24.32
C LEU A 145 -21.23 -10.33 25.30
N SER A 146 -22.56 -10.37 25.41
CA SER A 146 -23.26 -11.46 26.10
C SER A 146 -23.15 -12.76 25.27
N LYS A 147 -23.48 -13.91 25.88
CA LYS A 147 -23.50 -15.19 25.16
C LYS A 147 -24.54 -15.19 24.04
N GLU A 148 -25.70 -14.60 24.28
CA GLU A 148 -26.78 -14.46 23.31
C GLU A 148 -26.32 -13.62 22.10
N GLN A 149 -25.61 -12.52 22.34
CA GLN A 149 -25.04 -11.70 21.26
C GLN A 149 -23.93 -12.44 20.49
N ILE A 150 -23.12 -13.26 21.17
CA ILE A 150 -22.13 -14.11 20.51
C ILE A 150 -22.83 -15.10 19.59
N ASP A 151 -23.90 -15.76 20.05
CA ASP A 151 -24.69 -16.72 19.26
C ASP A 151 -25.36 -16.02 18.05
N GLU A 152 -25.91 -14.81 18.23
CA GLU A 152 -26.47 -14.00 17.15
C GLU A 152 -25.44 -13.69 16.07
N ILE A 153 -24.21 -13.28 16.47
CA ILE A 153 -23.12 -12.98 15.55
C ILE A 153 -22.67 -14.25 14.81
N VAL A 154 -22.57 -15.40 15.51
CA VAL A 154 -22.24 -16.69 14.89
C VAL A 154 -23.26 -17.06 13.82
N GLN A 155 -24.56 -16.92 14.12
CA GLN A 155 -25.63 -17.18 13.15
C GLN A 155 -25.58 -16.21 11.97
N ALA A 156 -25.24 -14.94 12.21
CA ALA A 156 -25.09 -13.93 11.17
C ALA A 156 -23.99 -14.30 10.17
N TYR A 157 -22.82 -14.80 10.66
CA TYR A 157 -21.76 -15.30 9.77
C TYR A 157 -22.25 -16.41 8.85
N GLY A 158 -22.99 -17.40 9.38
CA GLY A 158 -23.60 -18.48 8.59
C GLY A 158 -24.59 -17.95 7.55
N THR A 159 -25.48 -17.05 7.97
CA THR A 159 -26.51 -16.45 7.10
C THR A 159 -25.85 -15.68 5.94
N VAL A 160 -24.90 -14.80 6.23
CA VAL A 160 -24.20 -14.00 5.21
C VAL A 160 -23.38 -14.88 4.27
N ALA A 161 -22.73 -15.93 4.77
CA ALA A 161 -22.02 -16.89 3.93
C ALA A 161 -22.96 -17.61 2.95
N GLY A 162 -24.15 -18.02 3.40
CA GLY A 162 -25.19 -18.60 2.55
C GLY A 162 -25.69 -17.62 1.48
N LEU A 163 -25.86 -16.35 1.82
CA LEU A 163 -26.24 -15.30 0.86
C LEU A 163 -25.11 -15.04 -0.14
N ALA A 164 -23.86 -15.02 0.30
CA ALA A 164 -22.70 -14.86 -0.58
C ALA A 164 -22.61 -15.99 -1.62
N LYS A 165 -22.80 -17.24 -1.20
CA LYS A 165 -22.90 -18.38 -2.13
C LYS A 165 -24.03 -18.21 -3.13
N ARG A 166 -25.21 -17.73 -2.70
CA ARG A 166 -26.34 -17.44 -3.59
C ARG A 166 -26.05 -16.29 -4.56
N ALA A 167 -25.26 -15.32 -4.15
CA ALA A 167 -24.80 -14.21 -4.99
C ALA A 167 -23.77 -14.62 -6.05
N GLY A 168 -23.28 -15.87 -6.04
CA GLY A 168 -22.30 -16.36 -7.00
C GLY A 168 -20.85 -16.30 -6.54
N PHE A 169 -20.59 -15.93 -5.28
CA PHE A 169 -19.25 -16.14 -4.72
C PHE A 169 -18.96 -17.63 -4.60
N GLU A 170 -17.73 -18.02 -4.86
CA GLU A 170 -17.29 -19.40 -4.91
C GLU A 170 -16.23 -19.73 -3.85
N MET A 171 -15.92 -18.78 -2.99
CA MET A 171 -15.02 -18.90 -1.84
C MET A 171 -15.43 -17.87 -0.79
N ILE A 172 -15.27 -18.21 0.49
CA ILE A 172 -15.44 -17.28 1.62
C ILE A 172 -14.12 -17.17 2.37
N MET A 173 -13.74 -15.92 2.69
CA MET A 173 -12.65 -15.61 3.61
C MET A 173 -13.23 -15.13 4.94
N ILE A 174 -12.84 -15.75 6.06
CA ILE A 174 -13.17 -15.28 7.41
C ILE A 174 -12.02 -14.44 7.94
N HIS A 175 -12.32 -13.18 8.29
CA HIS A 175 -11.30 -12.25 8.81
C HIS A 175 -11.10 -12.48 10.31
N GLY A 176 -10.13 -13.29 10.65
CA GLY A 176 -9.76 -13.65 12.02
C GLY A 176 -8.49 -12.96 12.56
N GLY A 177 -8.01 -11.89 11.91
CA GLY A 177 -6.77 -11.20 12.27
C GLY A 177 -6.91 -9.69 12.47
N HIS A 178 -5.78 -9.03 12.61
CA HIS A 178 -5.57 -7.57 12.55
C HIS A 178 -6.29 -6.74 13.63
N GLY A 179 -6.73 -7.37 14.73
CA GLY A 179 -7.44 -6.69 15.81
C GLY A 179 -8.95 -6.60 15.61
N TRP A 180 -9.54 -7.32 14.63
CA TRP A 180 -10.99 -7.44 14.46
C TRP A 180 -11.60 -8.44 15.46
N LEU A 181 -12.92 -8.57 15.53
CA LEU A 181 -13.62 -9.27 16.62
C LEU A 181 -13.09 -10.68 16.87
N ILE A 182 -12.92 -11.50 15.84
CA ILE A 182 -12.40 -12.87 16.01
C ILE A 182 -10.97 -12.82 16.59
N ASN A 183 -10.11 -11.93 16.07
CA ASN A 183 -8.77 -11.74 16.65
C ASN A 183 -8.83 -11.28 18.11
N GLN A 184 -9.79 -10.40 18.45
CA GLN A 184 -9.98 -9.94 19.82
C GLN A 184 -10.33 -11.10 20.76
N PHE A 185 -11.12 -12.09 20.31
CA PHE A 185 -11.38 -13.30 21.09
C PHE A 185 -10.16 -14.21 21.22
N LEU A 186 -9.38 -14.37 20.15
CA LEU A 186 -8.15 -15.17 20.13
C LEU A 186 -7.06 -14.59 21.03
N SER A 187 -6.96 -13.27 21.09
CA SER A 187 -5.87 -12.55 21.75
C SER A 187 -6.01 -12.50 23.29
N PRO A 188 -4.99 -12.92 24.05
CA PRO A 188 -4.99 -12.75 25.50
C PRO A 188 -4.95 -11.27 25.93
N TYR A 189 -4.49 -10.37 25.04
CA TYR A 189 -4.45 -8.93 25.27
C TYR A 189 -5.84 -8.28 25.30
N PHE A 190 -6.77 -8.75 24.46
CA PHE A 190 -8.12 -8.19 24.35
C PHE A 190 -9.16 -9.00 25.12
N ASN A 191 -8.94 -10.30 25.29
CA ASN A 191 -9.89 -11.23 25.88
C ASN A 191 -9.55 -11.56 27.33
N HIS A 192 -10.23 -10.90 28.26
CA HIS A 192 -10.09 -11.12 29.70
C HIS A 192 -11.32 -11.86 30.30
N ARG A 193 -12.09 -12.56 29.46
CA ARG A 193 -13.25 -13.34 29.91
C ARG A 193 -12.83 -14.50 30.82
N THR A 194 -13.71 -14.82 31.76
CA THR A 194 -13.53 -15.95 32.71
C THR A 194 -14.52 -17.07 32.45
N ASP A 195 -15.36 -16.95 31.42
CA ASP A 195 -16.29 -18.00 30.97
C ASP A 195 -15.66 -18.89 29.89
N GLU A 196 -16.49 -19.72 29.23
CA GLU A 196 -16.05 -20.64 28.17
C GLU A 196 -15.49 -19.98 26.90
N TYR A 197 -15.49 -18.65 26.80
CA TYR A 197 -14.91 -17.89 25.68
C TYR A 197 -13.55 -17.24 26.04
N GLY A 198 -13.03 -17.44 27.26
CA GLY A 198 -11.79 -16.80 27.71
C GLY A 198 -10.90 -17.72 28.53
N GLY A 199 -9.73 -17.21 28.92
CA GLY A 199 -8.71 -17.94 29.68
C GLY A 199 -7.88 -18.86 28.78
N SER A 200 -8.20 -20.16 28.71
CA SER A 200 -7.40 -21.12 27.93
C SER A 200 -7.46 -20.85 26.42
N LEU A 201 -6.47 -21.34 25.67
CA LEU A 201 -6.43 -21.21 24.22
C LEU A 201 -7.69 -21.80 23.55
N GLU A 202 -8.12 -22.98 24.01
CA GLU A 202 -9.30 -23.66 23.51
C GLU A 202 -10.56 -22.80 23.68
N ASN A 203 -10.69 -22.13 24.81
CA ASN A 203 -11.80 -21.21 25.08
C ASN A 203 -11.73 -19.97 24.19
N ARG A 204 -10.55 -19.38 24.04
CA ARG A 204 -10.35 -18.22 23.16
C ARG A 204 -10.62 -18.55 21.68
N CYS A 205 -10.33 -19.78 21.25
CA CYS A 205 -10.64 -20.27 19.91
C CYS A 205 -12.12 -20.63 19.70
N ARG A 206 -12.92 -20.80 20.76
CA ARG A 206 -14.31 -21.29 20.69
C ARG A 206 -15.18 -20.44 19.76
N PHE A 207 -15.10 -19.12 19.88
CA PHE A 207 -15.87 -18.22 19.02
C PHE A 207 -15.50 -18.41 17.53
N ALA A 208 -14.21 -18.46 17.20
CA ALA A 208 -13.76 -18.73 15.82
C ALA A 208 -14.24 -20.10 15.32
N CYS A 209 -14.17 -21.15 16.15
CA CYS A 209 -14.66 -22.48 15.79
C CYS A 209 -16.16 -22.47 15.49
N GLN A 210 -16.99 -21.83 16.32
CA GLN A 210 -18.43 -21.73 16.12
C GLN A 210 -18.78 -20.96 14.84
N VAL A 211 -18.09 -19.86 14.56
CA VAL A 211 -18.23 -19.11 13.30
C VAL A 211 -17.95 -20.01 12.10
N LEU A 212 -16.82 -20.73 12.12
CA LEU A 212 -16.42 -21.62 11.03
C LEU A 212 -17.40 -22.78 10.85
N ASP A 213 -17.91 -23.36 11.93
CA ASP A 213 -18.92 -24.43 11.89
C ASP A 213 -20.25 -23.90 11.29
N ALA A 214 -20.70 -22.70 11.67
CA ALA A 214 -21.91 -22.07 11.11
C ALA A 214 -21.74 -21.74 9.61
N VAL A 215 -20.58 -21.21 9.22
CA VAL A 215 -20.27 -20.94 7.80
C VAL A 215 -20.24 -22.25 7.01
N ARG A 216 -19.55 -23.28 7.50
CA ARG A 216 -19.49 -24.61 6.85
C ARG A 216 -20.88 -25.23 6.67
N ALA A 217 -21.73 -25.14 7.68
CA ALA A 217 -23.12 -25.63 7.59
C ALA A 217 -23.91 -24.90 6.49
N ALA A 218 -23.68 -23.59 6.31
CA ALA A 218 -24.40 -22.80 5.31
C ALA A 218 -23.91 -23.03 3.88
N VAL A 219 -22.56 -23.16 3.68
CA VAL A 219 -22.00 -23.28 2.32
C VAL A 219 -21.77 -24.71 1.85
N GLY A 220 -21.72 -25.68 2.77
CA GLY A 220 -21.53 -27.11 2.49
C GLY A 220 -20.05 -27.54 2.43
N PRO A 221 -19.80 -28.87 2.31
CA PRO A 221 -18.46 -29.44 2.55
C PRO A 221 -17.43 -29.16 1.45
N MET A 222 -17.87 -28.90 0.22
CA MET A 222 -16.98 -28.71 -0.94
C MET A 222 -16.79 -27.23 -1.31
N PHE A 223 -17.23 -26.33 -0.45
CA PHE A 223 -17.08 -24.89 -0.68
C PHE A 223 -15.85 -24.39 0.04
N PRO A 224 -14.87 -23.75 -0.64
CA PRO A 224 -13.63 -23.27 -0.03
C PRO A 224 -13.88 -22.24 1.07
N ILE A 225 -13.43 -22.53 2.28
CA ILE A 225 -13.40 -21.60 3.41
C ILE A 225 -11.93 -21.27 3.72
N GLU A 226 -11.60 -20.00 3.61
CA GLU A 226 -10.31 -19.45 3.98
C GLU A 226 -10.42 -18.76 5.34
N PHE A 227 -9.45 -18.98 6.21
CA PHE A 227 -9.33 -18.25 7.46
C PHE A 227 -8.08 -17.38 7.43
N ARG A 228 -8.26 -16.06 7.48
CA ARG A 228 -7.17 -15.09 7.50
C ARG A 228 -6.94 -14.59 8.91
N PHE A 229 -5.72 -14.83 9.44
CA PHE A 229 -5.36 -14.41 10.79
C PHE A 229 -3.95 -13.84 10.86
N SER A 230 -3.60 -13.21 11.98
CA SER A 230 -2.23 -12.80 12.27
C SER A 230 -1.49 -14.00 12.86
N GLY A 231 -0.44 -14.49 12.20
CA GLY A 231 0.37 -15.59 12.71
C GLY A 231 1.10 -15.23 14.01
N SER A 232 1.24 -13.93 14.28
CA SER A 232 1.64 -13.32 15.54
C SER A 232 1.10 -11.89 15.58
N GLU A 233 0.74 -11.39 16.74
CA GLU A 233 0.30 -10.01 16.92
C GLU A 233 1.46 -9.00 16.94
N LEU A 234 2.69 -9.46 17.15
CA LEU A 234 3.93 -8.68 17.10
C LEU A 234 3.95 -7.47 18.05
N PHE A 235 3.30 -7.59 19.21
CA PHE A 235 3.39 -6.60 20.29
C PHE A 235 3.31 -7.29 21.66
N GLU A 236 3.81 -6.62 22.69
CA GLU A 236 3.85 -7.12 24.06
C GLU A 236 2.43 -7.35 24.62
N GLY A 237 2.19 -8.54 25.16
CA GLY A 237 0.90 -9.00 25.69
C GLY A 237 -0.03 -9.61 24.65
N GLY A 238 0.25 -9.48 23.35
CA GLY A 238 -0.40 -10.23 22.29
C GLY A 238 0.13 -11.65 22.16
N TYR A 239 -0.55 -12.52 21.40
CA TYR A 239 -0.02 -13.85 21.13
C TYR A 239 1.17 -13.82 20.15
N ASP A 240 2.12 -14.70 20.40
CA ASP A 240 3.32 -14.89 19.58
C ASP A 240 3.12 -15.95 18.48
N LEU A 241 4.19 -16.30 17.77
CA LEU A 241 4.16 -17.30 16.70
C LEU A 241 3.87 -18.72 17.22
N GLU A 242 4.36 -19.09 18.42
CA GLU A 242 4.12 -20.41 18.99
C GLU A 242 2.62 -20.59 19.28
N GLU A 243 1.99 -19.59 19.87
CA GLU A 243 0.54 -19.60 20.09
C GLU A 243 -0.22 -19.50 18.75
N GLY A 244 0.28 -18.75 17.76
CA GLY A 244 -0.25 -18.71 16.39
C GLY A 244 -0.28 -20.10 15.72
N VAL A 245 0.74 -20.91 15.90
CA VAL A 245 0.78 -22.33 15.46
C VAL A 245 -0.35 -23.12 16.15
N ARG A 246 -0.52 -22.99 17.45
CA ARG A 246 -1.56 -23.71 18.20
C ARG A 246 -2.97 -23.27 17.79
N ILE A 247 -3.18 -21.99 17.52
CA ILE A 247 -4.44 -21.48 16.92
C ILE A 247 -4.70 -22.16 15.59
N ALA A 248 -3.70 -22.18 14.69
CA ALA A 248 -3.82 -22.80 13.37
C ALA A 248 -4.22 -24.28 13.45
N GLN A 249 -3.55 -25.05 14.32
CA GLN A 249 -3.87 -26.47 14.58
C GLN A 249 -5.29 -26.68 15.13
N THR A 250 -5.77 -25.77 15.98
CA THR A 250 -7.14 -25.84 16.53
C THR A 250 -8.22 -25.62 15.46
N LEU A 251 -7.94 -24.77 14.46
CA LEU A 251 -8.89 -24.40 13.43
C LEU A 251 -8.79 -25.27 12.16
N GLU A 252 -7.69 -25.98 11.95
CA GLU A 252 -7.34 -26.68 10.73
C GLU A 252 -8.45 -27.56 10.16
N SER A 253 -9.16 -28.32 11.00
CA SER A 253 -10.21 -29.25 10.57
C SER A 253 -11.49 -28.58 10.03
N ARG A 254 -11.63 -27.26 10.14
CA ARG A 254 -12.81 -26.46 9.78
C ARG A 254 -12.63 -25.61 8.54
N ILE A 255 -11.40 -25.47 8.08
CA ILE A 255 -11.00 -24.58 6.98
C ILE A 255 -10.28 -25.34 5.88
N ASP A 256 -10.19 -24.75 4.69
CA ASP A 256 -9.55 -25.35 3.52
C ASP A 256 -8.29 -24.60 3.08
N LEU A 257 -8.12 -23.36 3.52
CA LEU A 257 -6.97 -22.52 3.28
C LEU A 257 -6.70 -21.66 4.53
N LEU A 258 -5.47 -21.68 5.03
CA LEU A 258 -5.04 -20.82 6.10
C LEU A 258 -4.21 -19.65 5.54
N HIS A 259 -4.70 -18.42 5.68
CA HIS A 259 -4.02 -17.21 5.22
C HIS A 259 -3.31 -16.50 6.37
N VAL A 260 -1.99 -16.59 6.38
CA VAL A 260 -1.15 -16.04 7.45
C VAL A 260 -0.73 -14.61 7.12
N SER A 261 -1.17 -13.68 7.95
CA SER A 261 -0.78 -12.27 7.99
C SER A 261 -0.04 -11.97 9.31
N ALA A 262 0.05 -10.70 9.72
CA ALA A 262 0.78 -10.27 10.91
C ALA A 262 0.18 -9.02 11.56
N GLY A 263 0.37 -8.87 12.86
CA GLY A 263 0.10 -7.65 13.60
C GLY A 263 -1.37 -7.28 13.75
N THR A 264 -1.62 -6.09 14.28
CA THR A 264 -2.95 -5.48 14.39
C THR A 264 -2.91 -4.06 13.86
N TYR A 265 -4.05 -3.53 13.38
CA TYR A 265 -4.10 -2.16 12.83
C TYR A 265 -3.75 -1.08 13.85
N GLN A 266 -4.09 -1.29 15.10
CA GLN A 266 -3.94 -0.28 16.14
C GLN A 266 -2.54 -0.24 16.76
N ARG A 267 -1.86 -1.40 16.86
CA ARG A 267 -0.55 -1.52 17.49
C ARG A 267 0.59 -1.85 16.54
N GLY A 268 0.28 -2.45 15.40
CA GLY A 268 1.25 -2.92 14.41
C GLY A 268 0.87 -2.57 12.99
N PHE A 269 0.38 -1.34 12.70
CA PHE A 269 -0.02 -0.95 11.35
C PHE A 269 1.07 -1.22 10.31
N GLY A 270 2.35 -0.96 10.65
CA GLY A 270 3.49 -1.23 9.78
C GLY A 270 3.82 -2.72 9.59
N ASP A 271 3.34 -3.59 10.47
CA ASP A 271 3.48 -5.04 10.38
C ASP A 271 2.39 -5.63 9.49
N THR A 272 1.16 -5.17 9.69
CA THR A 272 0.01 -5.52 8.84
C THR A 272 0.17 -4.98 7.42
N HIS A 273 0.70 -3.77 7.29
CA HIS A 273 0.92 -3.07 6.02
C HIS A 273 2.39 -2.69 5.88
N PRO A 274 3.28 -3.60 5.45
CA PRO A 274 4.71 -3.31 5.35
C PRO A 274 4.99 -2.03 4.56
N SER A 275 5.72 -1.09 5.20
CA SER A 275 6.18 0.16 4.60
C SER A 275 7.42 -0.05 3.75
N MET A 276 7.92 1.01 3.11
CA MET A 276 9.18 0.98 2.39
C MET A 276 10.39 0.67 3.29
N PHE A 277 10.28 0.91 4.60
CA PHE A 277 11.34 0.63 5.58
C PHE A 277 11.45 -0.84 5.99
N LYS A 278 10.49 -1.69 5.57
CA LYS A 278 10.53 -3.14 5.83
C LYS A 278 10.92 -3.90 4.55
N ASP A 279 11.56 -5.03 4.73
CA ASP A 279 11.89 -5.91 3.63
C ASP A 279 10.63 -6.47 2.95
N HIS A 280 10.74 -6.79 1.67
CA HIS A 280 9.72 -7.54 0.96
C HIS A 280 9.61 -8.95 1.55
N GLY A 281 8.37 -9.44 1.71
CA GLY A 281 8.12 -10.75 2.30
C GLY A 281 8.41 -10.84 3.80
N CYS A 282 8.47 -9.71 4.52
CA CYS A 282 8.81 -9.65 5.94
C CYS A 282 7.93 -10.53 6.84
N ASN A 283 6.75 -10.94 6.42
CA ASN A 283 5.83 -11.80 7.18
C ASN A 283 5.85 -13.28 6.72
N VAL A 284 6.64 -13.62 5.70
CA VAL A 284 6.69 -14.99 5.13
C VAL A 284 7.15 -16.03 6.15
N TYR A 285 8.04 -15.64 7.08
CA TYR A 285 8.52 -16.55 8.13
C TYR A 285 7.41 -17.10 9.03
N LEU A 286 6.35 -16.31 9.26
CA LEU A 286 5.18 -16.73 10.04
C LEU A 286 4.43 -17.86 9.31
N ALA A 287 4.16 -17.67 8.02
CA ALA A 287 3.51 -18.70 7.21
C ALA A 287 4.37 -19.95 7.08
N ALA A 288 5.68 -19.78 6.87
CA ALA A 288 6.62 -20.88 6.73
C ALA A 288 6.72 -21.73 8.01
N GLU A 289 6.68 -21.11 9.19
CA GLU A 289 6.69 -21.86 10.45
C GLU A 289 5.36 -22.59 10.67
N ILE A 290 4.23 -21.88 10.54
CA ILE A 290 2.89 -22.46 10.75
C ILE A 290 2.65 -23.64 9.79
N LYS A 291 3.09 -23.52 8.53
CA LYS A 291 2.94 -24.58 7.52
C LYS A 291 3.59 -25.93 7.92
N LYS A 292 4.62 -25.92 8.75
CA LYS A 292 5.25 -27.16 9.24
C LYS A 292 4.35 -27.97 10.19
N HIS A 293 3.30 -27.32 10.73
CA HIS A 293 2.47 -27.84 11.80
C HIS A 293 1.01 -28.10 11.40
N VAL A 294 0.64 -27.79 10.17
CA VAL A 294 -0.70 -28.03 9.62
C VAL A 294 -0.63 -28.79 8.29
N SER A 295 -1.68 -29.53 7.95
CA SER A 295 -1.74 -30.35 6.72
C SER A 295 -2.44 -29.65 5.56
N ILE A 296 -3.20 -28.59 5.83
CA ILE A 296 -3.94 -27.82 4.83
C ILE A 296 -3.02 -26.82 4.11
N PRO A 297 -3.42 -26.36 2.90
CA PRO A 297 -2.69 -25.30 2.21
C PRO A 297 -2.57 -24.03 3.06
N VAL A 298 -1.38 -23.38 2.96
CA VAL A 298 -1.07 -22.13 3.67
C VAL A 298 -0.76 -21.04 2.67
N ALA A 299 -1.42 -19.90 2.82
CA ALA A 299 -1.15 -18.68 2.06
C ALA A 299 -0.34 -17.68 2.89
N THR A 300 0.46 -16.84 2.21
CA THR A 300 1.24 -15.76 2.83
C THR A 300 0.98 -14.43 2.15
N ILE A 301 1.19 -13.35 2.90
CA ILE A 301 1.11 -11.95 2.45
C ILE A 301 2.14 -11.10 3.19
N GLY A 302 2.60 -10.00 2.57
CA GLY A 302 3.48 -9.05 3.26
C GLY A 302 4.48 -8.36 2.32
N GLY A 303 4.04 -7.35 1.57
CA GLY A 303 4.92 -6.57 0.69
C GLY A 303 5.42 -7.34 -0.54
N LEU A 304 4.74 -8.40 -0.96
CA LEU A 304 5.09 -9.21 -2.12
C LEU A 304 4.72 -8.49 -3.42
N ASN A 305 5.68 -8.31 -4.32
CA ASN A 305 5.52 -7.68 -5.63
C ASN A 305 6.57 -8.14 -6.66
N ASP A 306 7.54 -8.96 -6.25
CA ASP A 306 8.59 -9.50 -7.11
C ASP A 306 8.27 -10.97 -7.44
N PRO A 307 8.08 -11.33 -8.73
CA PRO A 307 7.81 -12.70 -9.15
C PRO A 307 8.90 -13.71 -8.76
N ALA A 308 10.17 -13.32 -8.79
CA ALA A 308 11.26 -14.20 -8.41
C ALA A 308 11.22 -14.55 -6.91
N GLN A 309 10.92 -13.58 -6.04
CA GLN A 309 10.71 -13.83 -4.62
C GLN A 309 9.47 -14.69 -4.38
N MET A 310 8.37 -14.44 -5.08
CA MET A 310 7.14 -15.23 -4.95
C MET A 310 7.35 -16.68 -5.44
N GLU A 311 8.10 -16.89 -6.52
CA GLU A 311 8.51 -18.22 -6.98
C GLU A 311 9.31 -18.96 -5.92
N GLU A 312 10.31 -18.30 -5.32
CA GLU A 312 11.15 -18.89 -4.28
C GLU A 312 10.33 -19.32 -3.06
N ILE A 313 9.35 -18.50 -2.64
CA ILE A 313 8.46 -18.83 -1.52
C ILE A 313 7.69 -20.11 -1.78
N ILE A 314 7.13 -20.29 -2.98
CA ILE A 314 6.37 -21.48 -3.35
C ILE A 314 7.30 -22.66 -3.55
N ALA A 315 8.38 -22.51 -4.32
CA ALA A 315 9.34 -23.56 -4.65
C ALA A 315 10.01 -24.16 -3.41
N SER A 316 10.33 -23.31 -2.42
CA SER A 316 10.93 -23.75 -1.15
C SER A 316 9.92 -24.31 -0.13
N GLY A 317 8.62 -24.29 -0.46
CA GLY A 317 7.57 -24.81 0.41
C GLY A 317 7.25 -23.92 1.62
N LYS A 318 7.62 -22.64 1.61
CA LYS A 318 7.31 -21.69 2.69
C LYS A 318 5.81 -21.33 2.74
N ALA A 319 5.15 -21.37 1.58
CA ALA A 319 3.69 -21.21 1.45
C ALA A 319 3.21 -21.94 0.19
N ASP A 320 1.90 -22.13 0.05
CA ASP A 320 1.27 -22.74 -1.13
C ASP A 320 0.64 -21.70 -2.06
N VAL A 321 0.28 -20.53 -1.51
CA VAL A 321 -0.36 -19.42 -2.22
C VAL A 321 0.27 -18.11 -1.77
N VAL A 322 0.44 -17.17 -2.69
CA VAL A 322 0.85 -15.79 -2.41
C VAL A 322 -0.29 -14.83 -2.65
N TYR A 323 -0.56 -13.99 -1.66
CA TYR A 323 -1.54 -12.92 -1.75
C TYR A 323 -0.88 -11.57 -2.01
N MET A 324 -1.47 -10.82 -2.93
CA MET A 324 -1.02 -9.48 -3.27
C MET A 324 -2.16 -8.48 -3.09
N ALA A 325 -1.88 -7.39 -2.37
CA ALA A 325 -2.81 -6.27 -2.22
C ALA A 325 -2.33 -5.06 -3.04
N ARG A 326 -1.44 -4.24 -2.46
CA ARG A 326 -0.95 -3.00 -3.07
C ARG A 326 -0.17 -3.22 -4.37
N ALA A 327 0.45 -4.39 -4.57
CA ALA A 327 1.07 -4.74 -5.84
C ALA A 327 0.05 -4.72 -6.99
N LEU A 328 -1.17 -5.25 -6.76
CA LEU A 328 -2.26 -5.24 -7.74
C LEU A 328 -3.00 -3.88 -7.83
N LEU A 329 -2.70 -2.92 -6.94
CA LEU A 329 -3.06 -1.52 -7.14
C LEU A 329 -2.08 -0.84 -8.10
N ALA A 330 -0.79 -1.07 -7.92
CA ALA A 330 0.24 -0.51 -8.79
C ALA A 330 0.16 -1.10 -10.20
N ASP A 331 0.00 -2.41 -10.29
CA ASP A 331 -0.12 -3.14 -11.55
C ASP A 331 -1.17 -4.26 -11.44
N PRO A 332 -2.42 -4.01 -11.82
CA PRO A 332 -3.47 -5.04 -11.79
C PRO A 332 -3.19 -6.20 -12.75
N PHE A 333 -2.33 -6.02 -13.76
CA PHE A 333 -1.95 -7.04 -14.73
C PHE A 333 -0.69 -7.83 -14.34
N LEU A 334 -0.16 -7.67 -13.13
CA LEU A 334 1.02 -8.39 -12.66
C LEU A 334 0.88 -9.92 -12.85
N PRO A 335 -0.21 -10.61 -12.44
CA PRO A 335 -0.30 -12.06 -12.64
C PRO A 335 -0.28 -12.46 -14.12
N ARG A 336 -0.97 -11.72 -14.98
CA ARG A 336 -0.96 -11.95 -16.44
C ARG A 336 0.44 -11.78 -17.02
N LYS A 337 1.17 -10.72 -16.64
CA LYS A 337 2.53 -10.47 -17.09
C LYS A 337 3.48 -11.61 -16.68
N VAL A 338 3.32 -12.12 -15.46
CA VAL A 338 4.07 -13.30 -14.97
C VAL A 338 3.76 -14.52 -15.82
N MET A 339 2.49 -14.83 -16.10
CA MET A 339 2.05 -15.94 -16.91
C MET A 339 2.49 -15.83 -18.38
N GLU A 340 2.75 -14.62 -18.87
CA GLU A 340 3.21 -14.33 -20.23
C GLU A 340 4.74 -14.17 -20.33
N ASN A 341 5.50 -14.41 -19.25
CA ASN A 341 6.96 -14.23 -19.15
C ASN A 341 7.39 -12.78 -19.48
N ARG A 342 6.66 -11.79 -18.96
CA ARG A 342 6.90 -10.35 -19.14
C ARG A 342 7.06 -9.65 -17.79
N SER A 343 7.75 -10.27 -16.87
CA SER A 343 7.92 -9.75 -15.50
C SER A 343 8.66 -8.41 -15.45
N GLU A 344 9.50 -8.12 -16.44
CA GLU A 344 10.16 -6.82 -16.58
C GLU A 344 9.19 -5.65 -16.82
N ASP A 345 7.98 -5.93 -17.33
CA ASP A 345 6.94 -4.92 -17.57
C ASP A 345 6.09 -4.59 -16.33
N ILE A 346 6.38 -5.21 -15.19
CA ILE A 346 5.64 -4.96 -13.95
C ILE A 346 5.97 -3.58 -13.40
N VAL A 347 4.92 -2.81 -13.08
CA VAL A 347 5.04 -1.56 -12.31
C VAL A 347 4.93 -1.89 -10.82
N HIS A 348 6.04 -1.82 -10.11
CA HIS A 348 6.09 -2.19 -8.71
C HIS A 348 5.42 -1.17 -7.78
N CYS A 349 4.81 -1.66 -6.69
CA CYS A 349 4.23 -0.84 -5.64
C CYS A 349 5.34 -0.14 -4.85
N LEU A 350 5.31 1.19 -4.77
CA LEU A 350 6.30 1.99 -4.03
C LEU A 350 6.13 1.93 -2.50
N ARG A 351 5.15 1.24 -1.97
CA ARG A 351 4.80 1.16 -0.54
C ARG A 351 4.62 2.52 0.16
N CYS A 352 4.24 3.55 -0.61
CA CYS A 352 4.13 4.96 -0.21
C CYS A 352 2.85 5.32 0.56
N PHE A 353 1.90 4.39 0.70
CA PHE A 353 0.59 4.57 1.37
C PHE A 353 -0.37 5.60 0.77
N THR A 354 -0.10 6.20 -0.37
CA THR A 354 -1.01 7.15 -1.04
C THR A 354 -2.42 6.57 -1.18
N CYS A 355 -2.53 5.30 -1.62
CA CYS A 355 -3.82 4.63 -1.79
C CYS A 355 -4.65 4.49 -0.50
N MET A 356 -4.00 4.43 0.65
CA MET A 356 -4.68 4.31 1.96
C MET A 356 -5.02 5.68 2.55
N ALA A 357 -4.13 6.66 2.38
CA ALA A 357 -4.37 8.02 2.83
C ALA A 357 -5.49 8.69 2.03
N GLU A 358 -5.49 8.54 0.71
CA GLU A 358 -6.54 9.06 -0.16
C GLU A 358 -7.92 8.46 0.19
N ARG A 359 -7.99 7.13 0.43
CA ARG A 359 -9.24 6.52 0.87
C ARG A 359 -9.73 7.10 2.20
N ALA A 360 -8.84 7.33 3.15
CA ALA A 360 -9.20 7.91 4.43
C ALA A 360 -9.66 9.38 4.31
N ALA A 361 -9.07 10.14 3.38
CA ALA A 361 -9.36 11.57 3.19
C ALA A 361 -10.58 11.82 2.30
N THR A 362 -10.78 11.00 1.26
CA THR A 362 -11.73 11.29 0.17
C THR A 362 -12.77 10.18 -0.08
N GLY A 363 -12.68 9.04 0.62
CA GLY A 363 -13.48 7.85 0.36
C GLY A 363 -13.10 7.09 -0.91
N THR A 364 -12.18 7.61 -1.73
CA THR A 364 -11.71 6.98 -2.96
C THR A 364 -10.24 6.59 -2.87
N ARG A 365 -9.83 5.58 -3.67
CA ARG A 365 -8.41 5.23 -3.75
C ARG A 365 -7.75 5.93 -4.93
N ARG A 366 -6.47 6.26 -4.75
CA ARG A 366 -5.56 6.69 -5.82
C ARG A 366 -4.22 5.99 -5.65
N CYS A 367 -3.49 5.82 -6.73
CA CYS A 367 -2.15 5.24 -6.69
C CYS A 367 -1.15 6.19 -7.35
N THR A 368 0.02 6.33 -6.76
CA THR A 368 1.11 7.20 -7.26
C THR A 368 1.59 6.78 -8.65
N VAL A 369 1.56 5.47 -8.94
CA VAL A 369 2.10 4.90 -10.19
C VAL A 369 1.02 4.33 -11.13
N ASN A 370 -0.24 4.30 -10.70
CA ASN A 370 -1.34 3.80 -11.52
C ASN A 370 -2.53 4.78 -11.52
N PRO A 371 -2.71 5.58 -12.56
CA PRO A 371 -3.78 6.58 -12.64
C PRO A 371 -5.18 5.97 -12.85
N LEU A 372 -5.29 4.66 -13.14
CA LEU A 372 -6.58 4.00 -13.33
C LEU A 372 -7.31 3.76 -12.02
N ILE A 373 -6.61 3.73 -10.88
CA ILE A 373 -7.21 3.47 -9.58
C ILE A 373 -8.22 4.55 -9.21
N GLY A 374 -9.48 4.14 -9.00
CA GLY A 374 -10.64 5.00 -8.79
C GLY A 374 -11.31 5.45 -10.10
N ARG A 375 -10.80 5.02 -11.24
CA ARG A 375 -11.29 5.33 -12.60
C ARG A 375 -11.49 4.08 -13.45
N GLU A 376 -11.60 2.91 -12.84
CA GLU A 376 -11.67 1.60 -13.53
C GLU A 376 -12.84 1.53 -14.52
N MET A 377 -13.94 2.24 -14.26
CA MET A 377 -15.09 2.33 -15.18
C MET A 377 -14.81 3.09 -16.48
N GLU A 378 -13.74 3.89 -16.53
CA GLU A 378 -13.32 4.57 -17.76
C GLU A 378 -12.59 3.62 -18.73
N GLY A 379 -12.32 2.38 -18.29
CA GLY A 379 -11.59 1.36 -19.02
C GLY A 379 -10.08 1.47 -18.87
N ASP A 380 -9.42 0.35 -19.09
CA ASP A 380 -7.96 0.20 -18.98
C ASP A 380 -7.25 0.39 -20.35
N GLU A 381 -8.00 0.57 -21.42
CA GLU A 381 -7.47 0.77 -22.75
C GLU A 381 -7.32 2.27 -23.07
N VAL A 382 -6.14 2.62 -23.51
CA VAL A 382 -5.87 3.98 -23.98
C VAL A 382 -6.54 4.17 -25.34
N GLN A 383 -7.56 5.02 -25.41
CA GLN A 383 -8.29 5.28 -26.65
C GLN A 383 -7.41 5.97 -27.69
N PRO A 384 -7.35 5.48 -28.94
CA PRO A 384 -6.61 6.13 -30.02
C PRO A 384 -7.10 7.56 -30.25
N ALA A 385 -6.19 8.45 -30.57
CA ALA A 385 -6.54 9.81 -30.94
C ALA A 385 -7.21 9.85 -32.35
N LEU A 386 -8.28 10.66 -32.50
CA LEU A 386 -8.95 10.85 -33.78
C LEU A 386 -8.03 11.49 -34.80
N VAL A 387 -7.10 12.35 -34.35
CA VAL A 387 -6.13 13.04 -35.20
C VAL A 387 -4.73 12.83 -34.66
N LYS A 388 -3.85 12.26 -35.47
CA LYS A 388 -2.43 12.10 -35.17
C LYS A 388 -1.76 13.47 -35.08
N LYS A 389 -0.95 13.69 -34.06
CA LYS A 389 -0.23 14.94 -33.81
C LYS A 389 1.25 14.67 -33.57
N LYS A 390 2.10 15.66 -33.86
CA LYS A 390 3.48 15.73 -33.43
C LYS A 390 3.50 16.33 -32.01
N VAL A 391 3.93 15.54 -31.01
CA VAL A 391 3.98 15.95 -29.61
C VAL A 391 5.46 16.04 -29.18
N LEU A 392 5.85 17.23 -28.73
CA LEU A 392 7.15 17.46 -28.12
C LEU A 392 7.00 17.47 -26.59
N ILE A 393 7.89 16.79 -25.88
CA ILE A 393 7.90 16.74 -24.41
C ILE A 393 9.24 17.27 -23.91
N ALA A 394 9.17 18.29 -23.05
CA ALA A 394 10.34 18.94 -22.46
C ALA A 394 10.57 18.41 -21.04
N GLY A 395 11.51 17.47 -20.89
CA GLY A 395 11.94 16.86 -19.63
C GLY A 395 11.62 15.36 -19.54
N GLY A 396 12.66 14.57 -19.25
CA GLY A 396 12.63 13.10 -19.14
C GLY A 396 12.51 12.59 -17.69
N GLY A 397 11.86 13.36 -16.81
CA GLY A 397 11.45 12.89 -15.49
C GLY A 397 10.24 11.95 -15.56
N PRO A 398 9.75 11.42 -14.41
CA PRO A 398 8.65 10.44 -14.39
C PRO A 398 7.38 10.96 -15.05
N GLY A 399 7.03 12.23 -14.87
CA GLY A 399 5.88 12.87 -15.50
C GLY A 399 6.02 12.92 -17.03
N GLY A 400 7.17 13.37 -17.55
CA GLY A 400 7.45 13.43 -18.98
C GLY A 400 7.47 12.06 -19.65
N LEU A 401 8.09 11.06 -19.02
CA LEU A 401 8.12 9.67 -19.50
C LEU A 401 6.71 9.07 -19.59
N TYR A 402 5.90 9.24 -18.55
CA TYR A 402 4.53 8.73 -18.54
C TYR A 402 3.65 9.44 -19.57
N ALA A 403 3.83 10.76 -19.73
CA ALA A 403 3.13 11.53 -20.77
C ALA A 403 3.54 11.07 -22.17
N ALA A 404 4.84 10.82 -22.40
CA ALA A 404 5.36 10.33 -23.68
C ALA A 404 4.76 8.97 -24.04
N TRP A 405 4.82 8.03 -23.10
CA TRP A 405 4.23 6.71 -23.28
C TRP A 405 2.73 6.78 -23.57
N THR A 406 1.98 7.60 -22.79
CA THR A 406 0.54 7.76 -23.00
C THR A 406 0.21 8.37 -24.36
N ALA A 407 0.92 9.42 -24.77
CA ALA A 407 0.72 10.07 -26.07
C ALA A 407 1.04 9.11 -27.24
N ALA A 408 2.12 8.34 -27.15
CA ALA A 408 2.50 7.36 -28.16
C ALA A 408 1.45 6.22 -28.29
N ARG A 409 0.95 5.69 -27.15
CA ARG A 409 -0.16 4.72 -27.15
C ARG A 409 -1.44 5.24 -27.80
N ARG A 410 -1.67 6.55 -27.74
CA ARG A 410 -2.78 7.20 -28.47
C ARG A 410 -2.53 7.36 -29.96
N GLY A 411 -1.35 6.98 -30.45
CA GLY A 411 -0.97 7.01 -31.87
C GLY A 411 -0.34 8.32 -32.33
N HIS A 412 0.06 9.21 -31.42
CA HIS A 412 0.80 10.43 -31.75
C HIS A 412 2.27 10.10 -32.09
N SER A 413 2.90 10.99 -32.90
CA SER A 413 4.36 11.00 -33.07
C SER A 413 4.98 11.78 -31.93
N VAL A 414 5.81 11.14 -31.10
CA VAL A 414 6.29 11.71 -29.85
C VAL A 414 7.80 11.82 -29.83
N VAL A 415 8.30 13.03 -29.52
CA VAL A 415 9.71 13.32 -29.24
C VAL A 415 9.80 13.77 -27.79
N LEU A 416 10.62 13.09 -26.98
CA LEU A 416 10.93 13.48 -25.61
C LEU A 416 12.37 13.97 -25.56
N CYS A 417 12.58 15.20 -25.08
CA CYS A 417 13.89 15.79 -24.91
C CYS A 417 14.26 15.87 -23.44
N GLU A 418 15.46 15.38 -23.11
CA GLU A 418 16.09 15.49 -21.79
C GLU A 418 17.41 16.26 -21.91
N LYS A 419 17.58 17.29 -21.10
CA LYS A 419 18.79 18.12 -21.10
C LYS A 419 20.02 17.41 -20.55
N GLU A 420 19.81 16.40 -19.69
CA GLU A 420 20.87 15.61 -19.08
C GLU A 420 21.21 14.39 -19.96
N VAL A 421 22.26 13.66 -19.56
CA VAL A 421 22.70 12.41 -20.21
C VAL A 421 21.83 11.20 -19.84
N ALA A 422 20.94 11.32 -18.85
CA ALA A 422 20.11 10.24 -18.34
C ALA A 422 18.70 10.71 -17.94
N LEU A 423 17.73 9.83 -18.11
CA LEU A 423 16.33 10.02 -17.69
C LEU A 423 16.17 9.92 -16.16
N GLY A 424 14.96 10.21 -15.67
CA GLY A 424 14.55 10.02 -14.29
C GLY A 424 14.35 11.31 -13.50
N GLY A 425 14.90 12.43 -13.95
CA GLY A 425 14.72 13.72 -13.27
C GLY A 425 15.11 13.62 -11.78
N ILE A 426 14.19 14.01 -10.89
CA ILE A 426 14.41 13.97 -9.45
C ILE A 426 14.52 12.54 -8.88
N LEU A 427 13.95 11.52 -9.54
CA LEU A 427 14.05 10.14 -9.05
C LEU A 427 15.48 9.59 -9.04
N LYS A 428 16.41 10.24 -9.76
CA LYS A 428 17.84 9.89 -9.69
C LYS A 428 18.42 10.04 -8.29
N SER A 429 17.90 10.97 -7.49
CA SER A 429 18.34 11.15 -6.10
C SER A 429 17.96 9.98 -5.19
N GLU A 430 16.92 9.23 -5.55
CA GLU A 430 16.40 8.12 -4.74
C GLU A 430 17.30 6.87 -4.76
N ILE A 431 18.29 6.81 -5.66
CA ILE A 431 19.26 5.70 -5.75
C ILE A 431 20.11 5.58 -4.47
N ALA A 432 20.29 6.69 -3.76
CA ALA A 432 21.03 6.72 -2.50
C ALA A 432 20.22 6.17 -1.30
N LEU A 433 18.91 5.88 -1.48
CA LEU A 433 18.03 5.44 -0.39
C LEU A 433 17.66 3.96 -0.58
N PRO A 434 18.21 3.04 0.22
CA PRO A 434 18.04 1.60 0.01
C PRO A 434 16.58 1.14 0.09
N PHE A 435 15.73 1.84 0.82
CA PHE A 435 14.31 1.56 0.96
C PHE A 435 13.42 2.15 -0.16
N LYS A 436 14.03 2.84 -1.17
CA LYS A 436 13.32 3.43 -2.34
C LYS A 436 13.74 2.86 -3.68
N ARG A 437 14.25 1.64 -3.72
CA ARG A 437 14.72 0.98 -4.96
C ARG A 437 13.65 0.95 -6.05
N GLU A 438 12.40 0.67 -5.70
CA GLU A 438 11.29 0.62 -6.66
C GLU A 438 11.00 1.99 -7.28
N MET A 439 11.28 3.08 -6.56
CA MET A 439 11.09 4.42 -7.07
C MET A 439 12.12 4.75 -8.15
N PHE A 440 13.37 4.35 -7.97
CA PHE A 440 14.40 4.49 -9.00
C PHE A 440 14.13 3.57 -10.19
N ALA A 441 13.81 2.29 -9.94
CA ALA A 441 13.49 1.30 -10.99
C ALA A 441 12.27 1.70 -11.84
N LEU A 442 11.37 2.54 -11.33
CA LEU A 442 10.24 3.08 -12.08
C LEU A 442 10.69 3.86 -13.32
N THR A 443 11.83 4.56 -13.27
CA THR A 443 12.40 5.27 -14.40
C THR A 443 12.72 4.31 -15.55
N GLU A 444 13.40 3.20 -15.26
CA GLU A 444 13.76 2.18 -16.25
C GLU A 444 12.52 1.54 -16.88
N THR A 445 11.50 1.26 -16.05
CA THR A 445 10.22 0.72 -16.51
C THR A 445 9.51 1.70 -17.46
N TYR A 446 9.43 2.98 -17.11
CA TYR A 446 8.78 3.97 -17.97
C TYR A 446 9.58 4.30 -19.22
N GLU A 447 10.92 4.27 -19.15
CA GLU A 447 11.78 4.40 -20.34
C GLU A 447 11.51 3.26 -21.33
N ARG A 448 11.50 2.00 -20.84
CA ARG A 448 11.18 0.83 -21.66
C ARG A 448 9.81 0.93 -22.30
N PHE A 449 8.79 1.35 -21.54
CA PHE A 449 7.45 1.56 -22.06
C PHE A 449 7.40 2.64 -23.16
N ALA A 450 8.08 3.76 -22.96
CA ALA A 450 8.15 4.83 -23.93
C ALA A 450 8.84 4.37 -25.22
N ARG A 451 9.99 3.68 -25.12
CA ARG A 451 10.74 3.14 -26.26
C ARG A 451 9.93 2.09 -27.03
N ASN A 452 9.30 1.15 -26.32
CA ASN A 452 8.46 0.10 -26.94
C ASN A 452 7.22 0.70 -27.65
N ALA A 453 6.74 1.85 -27.20
CA ALA A 453 5.67 2.59 -27.86
C ALA A 453 6.13 3.47 -29.03
N GLY A 454 7.43 3.50 -29.35
CA GLY A 454 8.00 4.23 -30.48
C GLY A 454 8.30 5.71 -30.18
N VAL A 455 8.48 6.09 -28.92
CA VAL A 455 8.91 7.44 -28.54
C VAL A 455 10.37 7.66 -28.94
N GLU A 456 10.64 8.74 -29.65
CA GLU A 456 12.01 9.22 -29.91
C GLU A 456 12.52 9.96 -28.66
N ILE A 457 13.62 9.49 -28.08
CA ILE A 457 14.23 10.11 -26.88
C ILE A 457 15.54 10.78 -27.30
N ARG A 458 15.65 12.10 -27.03
CA ARG A 458 16.83 12.92 -27.32
C ARG A 458 17.48 13.38 -26.02
N PHE A 459 18.66 12.90 -25.73
CA PHE A 459 19.50 13.33 -24.60
C PHE A 459 20.30 14.60 -24.93
N ASN A 460 20.85 15.24 -23.89
CA ASN A 460 21.63 16.47 -23.99
C ASN A 460 20.90 17.54 -24.83
N THR A 461 19.58 17.57 -24.73
CA THR A 461 18.72 18.43 -25.54
C THR A 461 17.83 19.27 -24.65
N GLU A 462 18.19 20.52 -24.46
CA GLU A 462 17.35 21.50 -23.77
C GLU A 462 16.30 22.05 -24.74
N VAL A 463 15.03 22.03 -24.32
CA VAL A 463 13.94 22.61 -25.09
C VAL A 463 13.86 24.10 -24.81
N THR A 464 14.21 24.91 -25.81
CA THR A 464 14.12 26.38 -25.81
C THR A 464 13.00 26.83 -26.75
N PRO A 465 12.58 28.11 -26.72
CA PRO A 465 11.63 28.63 -27.72
C PRO A 465 12.07 28.40 -29.18
N GLU A 466 13.36 28.61 -29.48
CA GLU A 466 13.95 28.42 -30.81
C GLU A 466 13.94 26.93 -31.20
N TYR A 467 14.14 26.02 -30.22
CA TYR A 467 14.04 24.59 -30.48
C TYR A 467 12.60 24.18 -30.80
N VAL A 468 11.59 24.73 -30.10
CA VAL A 468 10.17 24.48 -30.39
C VAL A 468 9.78 25.02 -31.77
N GLU A 469 10.23 26.22 -32.14
CA GLU A 469 10.00 26.81 -33.45
C GLU A 469 10.58 25.92 -34.55
N LYS A 470 11.81 25.44 -34.41
CA LYS A 470 12.48 24.53 -35.35
C LYS A 470 11.74 23.19 -35.49
N GLU A 471 11.33 22.60 -34.37
CA GLU A 471 10.62 21.31 -34.36
C GLU A 471 9.16 21.44 -34.83
N ALA A 472 8.56 22.62 -34.70
CA ALA A 472 7.19 22.93 -35.09
C ALA A 472 6.16 21.83 -34.62
N PRO A 473 6.07 21.52 -33.32
CA PRO A 473 5.13 20.52 -32.83
C PRO A 473 3.70 21.04 -32.81
N ASP A 474 2.71 20.15 -33.03
CA ASP A 474 1.29 20.46 -32.81
C ASP A 474 0.95 20.67 -31.33
N ALA A 475 1.72 20.00 -30.44
CA ALA A 475 1.54 20.10 -28.99
C ALA A 475 2.88 20.03 -28.25
N LEU A 476 3.02 20.84 -27.21
CA LEU A 476 4.14 20.83 -26.28
C LEU A 476 3.67 20.44 -24.87
N ILE A 477 4.31 19.45 -24.25
CA ILE A 477 4.14 19.11 -22.85
C ILE A 477 5.39 19.54 -22.11
N ILE A 478 5.21 20.45 -21.13
CA ILE A 478 6.30 20.97 -20.32
C ILE A 478 6.36 20.17 -19.00
N ALA A 479 7.37 19.32 -18.88
CA ALA A 479 7.65 18.48 -17.72
C ALA A 479 8.98 18.89 -17.05
N ALA A 480 9.22 20.19 -16.90
CA ALA A 480 10.50 20.77 -16.48
C ALA A 480 10.86 20.50 -15.00
N GLY A 481 9.88 20.03 -14.20
CA GLY A 481 10.07 19.63 -12.81
C GLY A 481 10.41 20.78 -11.88
N SER A 482 11.32 20.52 -10.93
CA SER A 482 11.71 21.47 -9.89
C SER A 482 13.24 21.58 -9.77
N ARG A 483 13.68 22.52 -8.95
CA ARG A 483 15.07 22.67 -8.51
C ARG A 483 15.11 22.78 -6.98
N PRO A 484 16.21 22.36 -6.34
CA PRO A 484 16.39 22.54 -4.90
C PRO A 484 16.27 24.00 -4.49
N LEU A 485 15.66 24.22 -3.34
CA LEU A 485 15.67 25.52 -2.68
C LEU A 485 16.97 25.63 -1.86
N VAL A 486 17.86 26.51 -2.29
CA VAL A 486 19.13 26.83 -1.62
C VAL A 486 19.05 28.27 -1.14
N PRO A 487 18.68 28.53 0.13
CA PRO A 487 18.59 29.89 0.67
C PRO A 487 19.98 30.48 0.89
N PRO A 488 20.09 31.80 0.96
CA PRO A 488 21.36 32.50 1.16
C PRO A 488 21.79 32.49 2.64
N ILE A 489 22.00 31.28 3.19
CA ILE A 489 22.59 31.09 4.53
C ILE A 489 24.08 31.21 4.41
N LYS A 490 24.72 31.92 5.35
CA LYS A 490 26.18 32.11 5.37
C LYS A 490 26.87 30.74 5.44
N GLY A 491 27.80 30.46 4.53
CA GLY A 491 28.54 29.19 4.42
C GLY A 491 27.80 28.11 3.62
N MET A 492 26.67 28.42 2.96
CA MET A 492 25.90 27.46 2.12
C MET A 492 26.67 27.02 0.87
N ASP A 493 27.66 27.77 0.45
CA ASP A 493 28.58 27.49 -0.66
C ASP A 493 29.87 26.73 -0.23
N GLY A 494 29.95 26.33 1.05
CA GLY A 494 31.09 25.59 1.59
C GLY A 494 31.20 24.16 1.01
N GLU A 495 32.45 23.67 0.89
CA GLU A 495 32.73 22.33 0.35
C GLU A 495 32.10 21.19 1.15
N GLN A 496 31.81 21.41 2.45
CA GLN A 496 31.12 20.45 3.33
C GLN A 496 29.61 20.38 3.10
N VAL A 497 29.03 21.27 2.27
CA VAL A 497 27.60 21.31 2.02
C VAL A 497 27.24 20.49 0.80
N VAL A 498 26.27 19.57 0.97
CA VAL A 498 25.72 18.75 -0.11
C VAL A 498 24.23 18.99 -0.21
N VAL A 499 23.73 19.34 -1.39
CA VAL A 499 22.28 19.42 -1.63
C VAL A 499 21.71 18.00 -1.71
N VAL A 500 20.60 17.74 -1.03
CA VAL A 500 20.01 16.39 -0.91
C VAL A 500 19.79 15.70 -2.26
N ASN A 501 19.43 16.45 -3.30
CA ASN A 501 19.25 15.93 -4.65
C ASN A 501 20.55 15.41 -5.30
N GLU A 502 21.71 15.84 -4.82
CA GLU A 502 23.02 15.43 -5.32
C GLU A 502 23.71 14.42 -4.39
N LEU A 503 23.02 13.96 -3.33
CA LEU A 503 23.57 13.02 -2.36
C LEU A 503 24.14 11.78 -3.05
N TYR A 504 23.41 11.20 -4.00
CA TYR A 504 23.79 9.98 -4.72
C TYR A 504 25.12 10.10 -5.51
N ARG A 505 25.56 11.33 -5.82
CA ARG A 505 26.83 11.62 -6.52
C ARG A 505 27.98 11.93 -5.56
N ASN A 506 27.69 12.12 -4.28
CA ASN A 506 28.63 12.60 -3.28
C ASN A 506 28.70 11.71 -2.04
N LEU A 507 28.25 10.45 -2.13
CA LEU A 507 28.25 9.52 -0.99
C LEU A 507 29.65 9.31 -0.39
N ASP A 508 30.69 9.34 -1.22
CA ASP A 508 32.09 9.23 -0.84
C ASP A 508 32.61 10.43 -0.05
N LYS A 509 31.94 11.59 -0.13
CA LYS A 509 32.28 12.81 0.59
C LYS A 509 31.55 12.97 1.92
N ILE A 510 30.57 12.09 2.23
CA ILE A 510 29.78 12.20 3.44
C ILE A 510 30.59 11.68 4.63
N SER A 511 30.89 12.56 5.55
CA SER A 511 31.62 12.24 6.78
C SER A 511 30.77 11.42 7.76
N ASP A 512 31.37 10.99 8.88
CA ASP A 512 30.67 10.23 9.91
C ASP A 512 29.70 11.09 10.75
N LYS A 513 29.94 12.41 10.84
CA LYS A 513 29.05 13.35 11.56
C LYS A 513 28.33 14.25 10.57
N VAL A 514 27.03 14.10 10.48
CA VAL A 514 26.19 14.77 9.48
C VAL A 514 25.11 15.59 10.15
N VAL A 515 24.95 16.84 9.69
CA VAL A 515 23.77 17.66 9.99
C VAL A 515 22.88 17.71 8.75
N VAL A 516 21.64 17.27 8.87
CA VAL A 516 20.62 17.43 7.83
C VAL A 516 19.78 18.66 8.17
N MET A 517 19.82 19.67 7.31
CA MET A 517 19.00 20.88 7.42
C MET A 517 17.71 20.69 6.63
N GLY A 518 16.58 20.73 7.34
CA GLY A 518 15.22 20.57 6.81
C GLY A 518 14.61 19.22 7.17
N GLY A 519 13.63 19.25 8.06
CA GLY A 519 12.86 18.10 8.55
C GLY A 519 11.60 17.80 7.73
N GLY A 520 11.57 18.18 6.45
CA GLY A 520 10.57 17.72 5.49
C GLY A 520 10.75 16.24 5.14
N LEU A 521 9.88 15.68 4.29
CA LEU A 521 9.93 14.25 3.93
C LEU A 521 11.31 13.82 3.40
N ALA A 522 11.87 14.56 2.43
CA ALA A 522 13.17 14.23 1.84
C ALA A 522 14.33 14.31 2.84
N GLY A 523 14.32 15.30 3.74
CA GLY A 523 15.34 15.42 4.78
C GLY A 523 15.26 14.31 5.82
N CYS A 524 14.05 13.96 6.26
CA CYS A 524 13.83 12.83 7.17
C CYS A 524 14.29 11.50 6.55
N GLU A 525 13.94 11.23 5.29
CA GLU A 525 14.35 10.02 4.59
C GLU A 525 15.85 9.95 4.35
N CYS A 526 16.47 11.08 4.01
CA CYS A 526 17.93 11.20 3.92
C CYS A 526 18.60 10.90 5.27
N ALA A 527 18.10 11.49 6.36
CA ALA A 527 18.64 11.26 7.69
C ALA A 527 18.53 9.79 8.12
N ILE A 528 17.39 9.13 7.84
CA ILE A 528 17.22 7.70 8.08
C ILE A 528 18.23 6.88 7.28
N SER A 529 18.39 7.15 5.99
CA SER A 529 19.32 6.40 5.13
C SER A 529 20.76 6.48 5.65
N LEU A 530 21.22 7.67 5.96
CA LEU A 530 22.58 7.89 6.49
C LEU A 530 22.76 7.24 7.86
N GLY A 531 21.72 7.26 8.73
CA GLY A 531 21.75 6.56 10.02
C GLY A 531 21.81 5.05 9.87
N MET A 532 21.08 4.46 8.90
CA MET A 532 21.15 3.03 8.55
C MET A 532 22.54 2.62 8.05
N GLU A 533 23.31 3.54 7.47
CA GLU A 533 24.71 3.35 7.07
C GLU A 533 25.69 3.54 8.24
N GLY A 534 25.20 3.79 9.46
CA GLY A 534 26.00 3.96 10.66
C GLY A 534 26.58 5.37 10.86
N LYS A 535 26.11 6.36 10.12
CA LYS A 535 26.49 7.77 10.32
C LYS A 535 25.83 8.36 11.57
N GLU A 536 26.54 9.26 12.24
CA GLU A 536 26.00 10.04 13.35
C GLU A 536 25.24 11.25 12.80
N VAL A 537 23.90 11.12 12.69
CA VAL A 537 23.06 12.12 12.03
C VAL A 537 22.31 12.97 13.06
N GLN A 538 22.38 14.30 12.89
CA GLN A 538 21.52 15.26 13.57
C GLN A 538 20.60 15.95 12.56
N LEU A 539 19.33 16.12 12.89
CA LEU A 539 18.31 16.71 12.02
C LEU A 539 17.82 18.05 12.59
N VAL A 540 17.91 19.11 11.79
CA VAL A 540 17.49 20.47 12.14
C VAL A 540 16.25 20.85 11.35
N GLU A 541 15.18 21.28 12.04
CA GLU A 541 13.92 21.75 11.42
C GLU A 541 13.45 23.03 12.11
N MET A 542 13.10 24.04 11.31
CA MET A 542 12.63 25.33 11.82
C MET A 542 11.20 25.30 12.33
N ARG A 543 10.37 24.35 11.87
CA ARG A 543 9.00 24.15 12.35
C ARG A 543 9.00 23.28 13.61
N ASP A 544 7.86 23.24 14.31
CA ASP A 544 7.69 22.50 15.57
C ASP A 544 7.59 20.97 15.36
N ALA A 545 7.45 20.52 14.12
CA ALA A 545 7.22 19.11 13.81
C ALA A 545 7.94 18.66 12.53
N LEU A 546 8.39 17.42 12.52
CA LEU A 546 8.96 16.77 11.34
C LEU A 546 7.86 16.34 10.36
N ALA A 547 8.13 16.53 9.07
CA ALA A 547 7.31 16.09 7.95
C ALA A 547 5.78 16.31 8.16
N PRO A 548 5.30 17.51 8.58
CA PRO A 548 3.87 17.74 8.86
C PRO A 548 3.00 17.60 7.62
N ASP A 549 3.57 17.80 6.44
CA ASP A 549 2.88 17.69 5.15
C ASP A 549 2.94 16.27 4.56
N ALA A 550 3.57 15.32 5.26
CA ALA A 550 3.67 13.94 4.79
C ALA A 550 2.33 13.21 4.93
N ASN A 551 2.15 12.20 4.11
CA ASN A 551 1.02 11.29 4.11
C ASN A 551 0.72 10.75 5.53
N VAL A 552 -0.51 10.91 6.01
CA VAL A 552 -0.96 10.55 7.37
C VAL A 552 -0.72 9.09 7.75
N ARG A 553 -0.60 8.19 6.77
CA ARG A 553 -0.31 6.76 7.00
C ARG A 553 1.19 6.46 6.99
N HIS A 554 1.96 7.25 6.26
CA HIS A 554 3.42 7.09 6.18
C HIS A 554 4.14 7.79 7.33
N ARG A 555 3.72 9.00 7.68
CA ARG A 555 4.38 9.84 8.69
C ARG A 555 4.65 9.14 10.03
N PRO A 556 3.70 8.41 10.65
CA PRO A 556 3.98 7.72 11.92
C PRO A 556 5.09 6.66 11.82
N LEU A 557 5.20 6.00 10.67
CA LEU A 557 6.25 5.00 10.42
C LEU A 557 7.60 5.67 10.16
N LEU A 558 7.61 6.80 9.44
CA LEU A 558 8.79 7.63 9.24
C LEU A 558 9.36 8.11 10.58
N LEU A 559 8.51 8.62 11.48
CA LEU A 559 8.95 9.11 12.79
C LEU A 559 9.54 8.00 13.65
N LYS A 560 8.98 6.78 13.60
CA LYS A 560 9.56 5.60 14.28
C LYS A 560 10.94 5.24 13.75
N GLU A 561 11.19 5.39 12.45
CA GLU A 561 12.53 5.16 11.89
C GLU A 561 13.49 6.29 12.25
N ILE A 562 13.03 7.53 12.31
CA ILE A 562 13.84 8.66 12.85
C ILE A 562 14.30 8.36 14.28
N GLU A 563 13.40 7.93 15.16
CA GLU A 563 13.73 7.57 16.56
C GLU A 563 14.82 6.47 16.66
N LYS A 564 14.88 5.56 15.69
CA LYS A 564 15.87 4.47 15.66
C LYS A 564 17.21 4.87 15.05
N GLN A 565 17.20 5.71 14.02
CA GLN A 565 18.33 5.90 13.13
C GLN A 565 19.02 7.27 13.31
N VAL A 566 18.32 8.26 13.88
CA VAL A 566 18.82 9.63 13.99
C VAL A 566 19.22 9.93 15.44
N LYS A 567 20.47 10.39 15.63
CA LYS A 567 21.03 10.64 16.96
C LYS A 567 20.29 11.74 17.72
N ALA A 568 19.95 12.84 17.04
CA ALA A 568 19.25 13.98 17.64
C ALA A 568 18.38 14.70 16.63
N VAL A 569 17.25 15.20 17.11
CA VAL A 569 16.29 16.01 16.34
C VAL A 569 16.10 17.35 17.04
N HIS A 570 16.31 18.44 16.30
CA HIS A 570 16.20 19.82 16.76
C HIS A 570 15.04 20.51 16.01
N THR A 571 13.83 20.46 16.54
CA THR A 571 12.68 21.22 16.01
C THR A 571 12.61 22.63 16.61
N GLY A 572 12.05 23.58 15.86
CA GLY A 572 12.06 24.99 16.24
C GLY A 572 13.42 25.68 16.05
N TYR A 573 14.38 25.02 15.39
CA TYR A 573 15.75 25.52 15.18
C TYR A 573 15.91 26.07 13.76
N ARG A 574 16.16 27.37 13.64
CA ARG A 574 16.40 28.03 12.35
C ARG A 574 17.89 28.14 12.09
N ALA A 575 18.38 27.49 11.04
CA ALA A 575 19.77 27.57 10.60
C ALA A 575 20.12 28.99 10.12
N GLU A 576 21.24 29.54 10.58
CA GLU A 576 21.71 30.90 10.27
C GLU A 576 23.09 30.93 9.63
N GLU A 577 23.98 30.03 10.02
CA GLU A 577 25.38 30.00 9.54
C GLU A 577 25.90 28.55 9.53
N ILE A 578 26.62 28.20 8.48
CA ILE A 578 27.32 26.92 8.34
C ILE A 578 28.81 27.19 8.50
N THR A 579 29.45 26.44 9.38
CA THR A 579 30.90 26.49 9.64
C THR A 579 31.52 25.10 9.48
N PRO A 580 32.83 24.93 9.47
CA PRO A 580 33.48 23.62 9.42
C PRO A 580 33.08 22.68 10.59
N GLU A 581 32.68 23.24 11.73
CA GLU A 581 32.30 22.52 12.93
C GLU A 581 30.81 22.08 12.93
N GLY A 582 29.94 22.70 12.09
CA GLY A 582 28.52 22.40 12.04
C GLY A 582 27.66 23.59 11.63
N VAL A 583 26.42 23.55 12.08
CA VAL A 583 25.40 24.56 11.76
C VAL A 583 25.01 25.35 13.00
N TRP A 584 25.16 26.64 12.96
CA TRP A 584 24.65 27.56 13.97
C TRP A 584 23.17 27.79 13.71
N CYS A 585 22.38 27.54 14.73
CA CYS A 585 20.93 27.68 14.70
C CYS A 585 20.44 28.58 15.82
N THR A 586 19.32 29.26 15.60
CA THR A 586 18.60 30.01 16.63
C THR A 586 17.31 29.27 16.95
N ASP A 587 17.06 29.00 18.23
CA ASP A 587 15.84 28.35 18.72
C ASP A 587 14.65 29.32 18.84
N ALA A 588 13.49 28.83 19.29
CA ALA A 588 12.27 29.63 19.46
C ALA A 588 12.40 30.73 20.53
N ASN A 589 13.36 30.63 21.46
CA ASN A 589 13.65 31.62 22.49
C ASN A 589 14.64 32.69 22.02
N GLY A 590 15.22 32.52 20.84
CA GLY A 590 16.28 33.39 20.30
C GLY A 590 17.68 33.03 20.79
N GLU A 591 17.86 31.88 21.45
CA GLU A 591 19.17 31.39 21.87
C GLU A 591 19.90 30.73 20.70
N ARG A 592 21.23 30.94 20.64
CA ARG A 592 22.07 30.45 19.54
C ARG A 592 22.80 29.16 19.94
N HIS A 593 22.63 28.11 19.16
CA HIS A 593 23.20 26.79 19.38
C HIS A 593 24.03 26.31 18.19
N LEU A 594 25.14 25.63 18.45
CA LEU A 594 25.87 24.90 17.42
C LEU A 594 25.39 23.45 17.37
N VAL A 595 24.87 23.03 16.21
CA VAL A 595 24.61 21.63 15.91
C VAL A 595 25.85 21.08 15.19
N GLU A 596 26.62 20.26 15.88
CA GLU A 596 27.92 19.77 15.41
C GLU A 596 27.79 18.76 14.25
N GLY A 597 28.64 18.93 13.23
CA GLY A 597 28.76 17.97 12.11
C GLY A 597 29.67 18.51 11.02
N THR A 598 30.47 17.64 10.44
CA THR A 598 31.47 17.97 9.42
C THR A 598 30.95 17.87 7.98
N THR A 599 29.77 17.27 7.78
CA THR A 599 29.00 17.36 6.52
C THR A 599 27.63 17.94 6.81
N VAL A 600 27.17 18.83 5.94
CA VAL A 600 25.84 19.44 6.03
C VAL A 600 25.03 19.10 4.79
N ILE A 601 23.87 18.46 4.98
CA ILE A 601 22.93 18.15 3.89
C ILE A 601 21.85 19.23 3.83
N CYS A 602 21.74 19.91 2.69
CA CYS A 602 20.69 20.89 2.44
C CYS A 602 19.45 20.21 1.86
N ALA A 603 18.38 20.09 2.68
CA ALA A 603 17.09 19.47 2.33
C ALA A 603 15.92 20.44 2.55
N LEU A 604 16.08 21.71 2.20
CA LEU A 604 15.18 22.82 2.53
C LEU A 604 14.00 22.98 1.57
N GLY A 605 13.77 22.00 0.70
CA GLY A 605 12.61 21.92 -0.19
C GLY A 605 12.94 22.08 -1.66
N GLN A 606 11.87 22.17 -2.47
CA GLN A 606 11.93 22.24 -3.93
C GLN A 606 11.14 23.44 -4.44
N ARG A 607 11.63 24.04 -5.52
CA ARG A 607 10.91 25.12 -6.23
C ARG A 607 10.64 24.72 -7.67
N ALA A 608 9.38 24.79 -8.10
CA ALA A 608 8.99 24.51 -9.48
C ALA A 608 9.75 25.43 -10.46
N ARG A 609 10.10 24.89 -11.63
CA ARG A 609 10.81 25.63 -12.70
C ARG A 609 9.83 26.48 -13.52
N THR A 610 9.18 27.43 -12.84
CA THR A 610 8.25 28.38 -13.47
C THR A 610 8.93 29.27 -14.51
N ASP A 611 10.23 29.53 -14.39
CA ASP A 611 11.08 30.21 -15.34
C ASP A 611 11.04 29.53 -16.73
N VAL A 612 11.17 28.19 -16.79
CA VAL A 612 11.07 27.42 -18.04
C VAL A 612 9.65 27.41 -18.58
N VAL A 613 8.67 27.28 -17.67
CA VAL A 613 7.25 27.30 -18.06
C VAL A 613 6.88 28.63 -18.74
N GLU A 614 7.29 29.76 -18.17
CA GLU A 614 7.01 31.09 -18.74
C GLU A 614 7.64 31.30 -20.11
N GLN A 615 8.84 30.76 -20.35
CA GLN A 615 9.51 30.83 -21.64
C GLN A 615 8.80 29.99 -22.71
N LEU A 616 8.22 28.85 -22.35
CA LEU A 616 7.70 27.86 -23.28
C LEU A 616 6.18 27.88 -23.46
N ARG A 617 5.42 28.50 -22.56
CA ARG A 617 3.95 28.39 -22.50
C ARG A 617 3.18 28.84 -23.75
N ASN A 618 3.78 29.65 -24.60
CA ASN A 618 3.15 30.22 -25.81
C ASN A 618 3.86 29.81 -27.12
N THR A 619 4.73 28.78 -27.07
CA THR A 619 5.60 28.45 -28.21
C THR A 619 5.02 27.39 -29.17
N ALA A 620 3.87 26.77 -28.83
CA ALA A 620 3.20 25.79 -29.67
C ALA A 620 1.68 26.03 -29.68
N PRO A 621 0.94 25.50 -30.68
CA PRO A 621 -0.52 25.65 -30.77
C PRO A 621 -1.27 25.11 -29.55
N PHE A 622 -0.75 24.05 -28.92
CA PHE A 622 -1.29 23.48 -27.70
C PHE A 622 -0.15 23.25 -26.71
N VAL A 623 -0.29 23.79 -25.50
CA VAL A 623 0.71 23.62 -24.42
C VAL A 623 0.05 23.10 -23.15
N ARG A 624 0.70 22.12 -22.52
CA ARG A 624 0.36 21.62 -21.18
C ARG A 624 1.58 21.60 -20.28
N VAL A 625 1.38 21.94 -19.03
CA VAL A 625 2.38 21.84 -17.95
C VAL A 625 1.98 20.70 -17.04
N ILE A 626 2.93 19.87 -16.66
CA ILE A 626 2.74 18.73 -15.74
C ILE A 626 3.84 18.71 -14.69
#